data_1cd15f824287017f53c14438061f245a
#
_entry.id   1cd15f824287017f53c14438061f245a
#
_cell.length_a   1.000
_cell.length_b   1.000
_cell.length_c   1.000
_cell.angle_alpha   90.00
_cell.angle_beta   90.00
_cell.angle_gamma   90.00
#
_symmetry.space_group_name_H-M   'P 1'
#
loop_
_entity.id
_entity.type
_entity.pdbx_description
1 polymer ?
#
loop_
_entity_poly.entity_id
_entity_poly.type
_entity_poly.pdbx_seq_one_letter_code
_entity_poly.pdbx_strand_id
1 'polypeptide(L)'
;MSEQERIMNVALLLWGGCFCLTAAFCLSMGNDHNREKRNWLLWMELSAAALLCCDAAAWFVQGTPGEASHLIMVATNFVVYAGLYLVLFLFNHYVGCYLREDGRLCAPKRSRAVDITCAVGIGLVFVSQFSPLFYYILSLIHI
;
A
#
# COMPACT_ATOMS: atom_id res chain seq x y z
N MET A 1 -2.33 19.04 16.58
CA MET A 1 -2.86 19.05 15.19
C MET A 1 -4.29 19.55 15.23
N SER A 2 -4.64 20.51 14.40
CA SER A 2 -5.99 21.08 14.38
C SER A 2 -6.98 20.08 13.74
N GLU A 3 -8.25 20.16 14.14
CA GLU A 3 -9.30 19.31 13.53
C GLU A 3 -9.43 19.56 12.02
N GLN A 4 -9.17 20.78 11.59
CA GLN A 4 -9.18 21.16 10.19
C GLN A 4 -8.07 20.48 9.37
N GLU A 5 -6.86 20.35 9.92
CA GLU A 5 -5.76 19.61 9.29
C GLU A 5 -6.10 18.13 9.13
N ARG A 6 -6.74 17.53 10.12
CA ARG A 6 -7.17 16.13 10.07
C ARG A 6 -8.19 15.89 8.97
N ILE A 7 -9.22 16.73 8.88
CA ILE A 7 -10.25 16.65 7.83
C ILE A 7 -9.64 16.82 6.45
N MET A 8 -8.71 17.75 6.29
CA MET A 8 -8.03 17.98 5.02
C MET A 8 -7.20 16.77 4.59
N ASN A 9 -6.44 16.16 5.51
CA ASN A 9 -5.65 14.97 5.21
C ASN A 9 -6.54 13.78 4.81
N VAL A 10 -7.63 13.53 5.54
CA VAL A 10 -8.60 12.48 5.19
C VAL A 10 -9.21 12.74 3.80
N ALA A 11 -9.60 13.98 3.52
CA ALA A 11 -10.15 14.34 2.22
C ALA A 11 -9.15 14.09 1.07
N LEU A 12 -7.89 14.47 1.24
CA LEU A 12 -6.83 14.24 0.24
C LEU A 12 -6.58 12.75 -0.01
N LEU A 13 -6.56 11.94 1.05
CA LEU A 13 -6.39 10.49 0.94
C LEU A 13 -7.57 9.83 0.21
N LEU A 14 -8.80 10.21 0.54
CA LEU A 14 -9.98 9.71 -0.14
C LEU A 14 -10.03 10.14 -1.62
N TRP A 15 -9.62 11.38 -1.93
CA TRP A 15 -9.49 11.83 -3.32
C TRP A 15 -8.47 10.99 -4.08
N GLY A 16 -7.30 10.74 -3.51
CA GLY A 16 -6.30 9.84 -4.09
C GLY A 16 -6.86 8.44 -4.34
N GLY A 17 -7.60 7.87 -3.37
CA GLY A 17 -8.29 6.59 -3.50
C GLY A 17 -9.29 6.58 -4.66
N CYS A 18 -10.09 7.63 -4.81
CA CYS A 18 -11.03 7.78 -5.94
C CYS A 18 -10.30 7.82 -7.29
N PHE A 19 -9.16 8.50 -7.39
CA PHE A 19 -8.36 8.51 -8.62
C PHE A 19 -7.83 7.12 -8.96
N CYS A 20 -7.29 6.37 -8.00
CA CYS A 20 -6.82 5.00 -8.21
C CYS A 20 -7.98 4.08 -8.65
N LEU A 21 -9.16 4.17 -8.02
CA LEU A 21 -10.32 3.39 -8.41
C LEU A 21 -10.80 3.73 -9.82
N THR A 22 -10.80 5.02 -10.20
CA THR A 22 -11.15 5.46 -11.55
C THR A 22 -10.16 4.91 -12.58
N ALA A 23 -8.86 4.97 -12.30
CA ALA A 23 -7.81 4.40 -13.13
C ALA A 23 -7.98 2.88 -13.28
N ALA A 24 -8.24 2.16 -12.19
CA ALA A 24 -8.50 0.72 -12.19
C ALA A 24 -9.74 0.38 -13.04
N PHE A 25 -10.81 1.16 -12.90
CA PHE A 25 -12.02 1.00 -13.71
C PHE A 25 -11.75 1.20 -15.21
N CYS A 26 -11.06 2.28 -15.58
CA CYS A 26 -10.67 2.53 -16.97
C CYS A 26 -9.80 1.39 -17.54
N LEU A 27 -8.84 0.89 -16.75
CA LEU A 27 -8.01 -0.26 -17.12
C LEU A 27 -8.82 -1.54 -17.31
N SER A 28 -9.85 -1.76 -16.50
CA SER A 28 -10.71 -2.95 -16.58
C SER A 28 -11.55 -2.97 -17.87
N MET A 29 -11.94 -1.78 -18.35
CA MET A 29 -12.72 -1.61 -19.57
C MET A 29 -11.86 -1.56 -20.84
N GLY A 30 -10.56 -1.29 -20.70
CA GLY A 30 -9.62 -1.22 -21.82
C GLY A 30 -9.43 -2.59 -22.49
N ASN A 31 -9.48 -2.60 -23.84
CA ASN A 31 -9.25 -3.81 -24.62
C ASN A 31 -7.79 -3.92 -25.05
N ASP A 32 -6.90 -3.88 -24.06
CA ASP A 32 -5.45 -3.89 -24.29
C ASP A 32 -4.99 -5.29 -24.72
N HIS A 33 -4.12 -5.34 -25.73
CA HIS A 33 -3.60 -6.58 -26.31
C HIS A 33 -2.77 -7.39 -25.30
N ASN A 34 -2.15 -6.74 -24.32
CA ASN A 34 -1.33 -7.39 -23.28
C ASN A 34 -2.07 -7.50 -21.94
N ARG A 35 -2.85 -8.57 -21.78
CA ARG A 35 -3.64 -8.84 -20.58
C ARG A 35 -2.80 -8.95 -19.31
N GLU A 36 -1.59 -9.50 -19.41
CA GLU A 36 -0.70 -9.70 -18.26
C GLU A 36 -0.29 -8.35 -17.65
N LYS A 37 0.22 -7.45 -18.48
CA LYS A 37 0.64 -6.10 -18.10
C LYS A 37 -0.53 -5.30 -17.47
N ARG A 38 -1.70 -5.36 -18.11
CA ARG A 38 -2.92 -4.70 -17.62
C ARG A 38 -3.32 -5.22 -16.24
N ASN A 39 -3.27 -6.53 -16.04
CA ASN A 39 -3.64 -7.13 -14.76
C ASN A 39 -2.70 -6.69 -13.62
N TRP A 40 -1.38 -6.66 -13.85
CA TRP A 40 -0.44 -6.17 -12.85
C TRP A 40 -0.70 -4.70 -12.48
N LEU A 41 -0.96 -3.85 -13.49
CA LEU A 41 -1.28 -2.44 -13.26
C LEU A 41 -2.62 -2.29 -12.52
N LEU A 42 -3.64 -3.06 -12.87
CA LEU A 42 -4.93 -3.06 -12.20
C LEU A 42 -4.81 -3.44 -10.72
N TRP A 43 -4.08 -4.50 -10.41
CA TRP A 43 -3.84 -4.90 -9.03
C TRP A 43 -3.06 -3.85 -8.25
N MET A 44 -2.12 -3.16 -8.88
CA MET A 44 -1.36 -2.07 -8.28
C MET A 44 -2.29 -0.90 -7.91
N GLU A 45 -3.17 -0.47 -8.83
CA GLU A 45 -4.13 0.61 -8.57
C GLU A 45 -5.14 0.25 -7.48
N LEU A 46 -5.65 -0.98 -7.48
CA LEU A 46 -6.56 -1.46 -6.42
C LEU A 46 -5.86 -1.52 -5.06
N SER A 47 -4.61 -1.97 -5.02
CA SER A 47 -3.82 -1.99 -3.78
C SER A 47 -3.55 -0.58 -3.27
N ALA A 48 -3.20 0.36 -4.15
CA ALA A 48 -2.99 1.75 -3.78
C ALA A 48 -4.28 2.40 -3.23
N ALA A 49 -5.43 2.15 -3.89
CA ALA A 49 -6.72 2.63 -3.39
C ALA A 49 -7.04 2.08 -1.99
N ALA A 50 -6.81 0.79 -1.76
CA ALA A 50 -7.03 0.17 -0.45
C ALA A 50 -6.13 0.78 0.63
N LEU A 51 -4.84 1.02 0.31
CA LEU A 51 -3.90 1.68 1.23
C LEU A 51 -4.37 3.08 1.62
N LEU A 52 -4.77 3.89 0.65
CA LEU A 52 -5.24 5.26 0.90
C LEU A 52 -6.52 5.27 1.74
N CYS A 53 -7.43 4.32 1.51
CA CYS A 53 -8.62 4.17 2.34
C CYS A 53 -8.29 3.74 3.77
N CYS A 54 -7.35 2.81 3.96
CA CYS A 54 -6.90 2.38 5.29
C CYS A 54 -6.20 3.52 6.04
N ASP A 55 -5.35 4.29 5.37
CA ASP A 55 -4.68 5.44 5.97
C ASP A 55 -5.71 6.53 6.35
N ALA A 56 -6.68 6.81 5.49
CA ALA A 56 -7.78 7.73 5.82
C ALA A 56 -8.59 7.26 7.05
N ALA A 57 -8.83 5.94 7.17
CA ALA A 57 -9.52 5.38 8.34
C ALA A 57 -8.67 5.53 9.62
N ALA A 58 -7.35 5.34 9.55
CA ALA A 58 -6.44 5.58 10.67
C ALA A 58 -6.51 7.03 11.15
N TRP A 59 -6.47 7.99 10.22
CA TRP A 59 -6.60 9.41 10.53
C TRP A 59 -7.96 9.78 11.15
N PHE A 60 -9.03 9.11 10.69
CA PHE A 60 -10.37 9.35 11.22
C PHE A 60 -10.52 8.91 12.68
N VAL A 61 -9.92 7.77 13.03
CA VAL A 61 -9.99 7.17 14.38
C VAL A 61 -8.98 7.79 15.35
N GLN A 62 -7.94 8.46 14.84
CA GLN A 62 -6.88 9.06 15.64
C GLN A 62 -7.44 10.07 16.65
N GLY A 63 -7.11 9.87 17.93
CA GLY A 63 -7.55 10.73 19.04
C GLY A 63 -8.90 10.36 19.67
N THR A 64 -9.58 9.31 19.17
CA THR A 64 -10.76 8.76 19.86
C THR A 64 -10.33 7.76 20.94
N PRO A 65 -10.71 7.94 22.22
CA PRO A 65 -10.37 6.99 23.26
C PRO A 65 -11.22 5.71 23.13
N GLY A 66 -10.59 4.55 23.28
CA GLY A 66 -11.29 3.27 23.31
C GLY A 66 -10.47 2.11 22.76
N GLU A 67 -10.74 0.88 23.20
CA GLU A 67 -10.07 -0.33 22.75
C GLU A 67 -10.30 -0.59 21.24
N ALA A 68 -11.50 -0.29 20.75
CA ALA A 68 -11.83 -0.42 19.33
C ALA A 68 -10.97 0.51 18.47
N SER A 69 -10.73 1.75 18.89
CA SER A 69 -9.89 2.71 18.20
C SER A 69 -8.45 2.26 18.11
N HIS A 70 -7.93 1.69 19.21
CA HIS A 70 -6.59 1.13 19.24
C HIS A 70 -6.44 -0.06 18.27
N LEU A 71 -7.42 -0.97 18.26
CA LEU A 71 -7.40 -2.13 17.36
C LEU A 71 -7.46 -1.71 15.88
N ILE A 72 -8.31 -0.74 15.55
CA ILE A 72 -8.40 -0.21 14.18
C ILE A 72 -7.07 0.42 13.79
N MET A 73 -6.43 1.21 14.66
CA MET A 73 -5.15 1.84 14.37
C MET A 73 -4.04 0.82 14.13
N VAL A 74 -3.99 -0.24 14.94
CA VAL A 74 -3.02 -1.34 14.77
C VAL A 74 -3.24 -2.04 13.44
N ALA A 75 -4.50 -2.39 13.13
CA ALA A 75 -4.85 -3.11 11.92
C ALA A 75 -4.58 -2.25 10.66
N THR A 76 -4.95 -0.97 10.66
CA THR A 76 -4.72 -0.08 9.53
C THR A 76 -3.23 0.17 9.30
N ASN A 77 -2.45 0.39 10.35
CA ASN A 77 -0.99 0.52 10.23
C ASN A 77 -0.36 -0.74 9.64
N PHE A 78 -0.79 -1.93 10.10
CA PHE A 78 -0.33 -3.19 9.53
C PHE A 78 -0.61 -3.25 8.03
N VAL A 79 -1.86 -2.96 7.62
CA VAL A 79 -2.28 -2.98 6.20
C VAL A 79 -1.47 -1.97 5.39
N VAL A 80 -1.24 -0.76 5.90
CA VAL A 80 -0.46 0.27 5.21
C VAL A 80 0.98 -0.19 5.00
N TYR A 81 1.66 -0.66 6.03
CA TYR A 81 3.07 -1.10 5.89
C TYR A 81 3.22 -2.36 5.02
N ALA A 82 2.37 -3.36 5.21
CA ALA A 82 2.39 -4.57 4.38
C ALA A 82 2.03 -4.25 2.93
N GLY A 83 1.06 -3.37 2.74
CA GLY A 83 0.59 -2.97 1.43
C GLY A 83 1.60 -2.16 0.63
N LEU A 84 2.45 -1.36 1.27
CA LEU A 84 3.57 -0.69 0.59
C LEU A 84 4.52 -1.70 -0.08
N TYR A 85 4.86 -2.79 0.61
CA TYR A 85 5.66 -3.86 0.03
C TYR A 85 4.91 -4.60 -1.08
N LEU A 86 3.58 -4.78 -0.92
CA LEU A 86 2.74 -5.37 -1.97
C LEU A 86 2.74 -4.50 -3.23
N VAL A 87 2.55 -3.20 -3.12
CA VAL A 87 2.61 -2.27 -4.27
C VAL A 87 3.97 -2.32 -4.95
N LEU A 88 5.06 -2.36 -4.18
CA LEU A 88 6.41 -2.47 -4.72
C LEU A 88 6.62 -3.79 -5.47
N PHE A 89 6.10 -4.91 -4.94
CA PHE A 89 6.10 -6.21 -5.60
C PHE A 89 5.34 -6.18 -6.93
N LEU A 90 4.11 -5.66 -6.93
CA LEU A 90 3.28 -5.54 -8.13
C LEU A 90 3.94 -4.64 -9.18
N PHE A 91 4.53 -3.52 -8.76
CA PHE A 91 5.27 -2.63 -9.63
C PHE A 91 6.49 -3.31 -10.27
N ASN A 92 7.25 -4.10 -9.50
CA ASN A 92 8.38 -4.86 -10.03
C ASN A 92 7.95 -5.82 -11.15
N HIS A 93 6.84 -6.53 -10.97
CA HIS A 93 6.29 -7.43 -11.98
C HIS A 93 5.75 -6.67 -13.20
N TYR A 94 5.06 -5.55 -13.00
CA TYR A 94 4.61 -4.68 -14.07
C TYR A 94 5.78 -4.21 -14.95
N VAL A 95 6.84 -3.68 -14.32
CA VAL A 95 8.06 -3.25 -15.02
C VAL A 95 8.73 -4.43 -15.77
N GLY A 96 8.73 -5.62 -15.17
CA GLY A 96 9.23 -6.84 -15.81
C GLY A 96 8.48 -7.18 -17.10
N CYS A 97 7.15 -7.05 -17.09
CA CYS A 97 6.33 -7.25 -18.29
C CYS A 97 6.61 -6.18 -19.36
N TYR A 98 6.73 -4.92 -18.93
CA TYR A 98 7.02 -3.81 -19.83
C TYR A 98 8.38 -3.97 -20.54
N LEU A 99 9.44 -4.31 -19.79
CA LEU A 99 10.78 -4.52 -20.35
C LEU A 99 10.85 -5.73 -21.30
N ARG A 100 10.04 -6.77 -21.04
CA ARG A 100 9.95 -7.94 -21.91
C ARG A 100 9.31 -7.59 -23.25
N GLU A 101 8.29 -6.74 -23.24
CA GLU A 101 7.61 -6.26 -24.44
C GLU A 101 8.54 -5.41 -25.32
N ASP A 102 9.40 -4.59 -24.72
CA ASP A 102 10.42 -3.78 -25.39
C ASP A 102 11.63 -4.61 -25.92
N GLY A 103 11.62 -5.94 -25.78
CA GLY A 103 12.72 -6.83 -26.18
C GLY A 103 13.98 -6.67 -25.32
N ARG A 104 13.90 -5.95 -24.20
CA ARG A 104 15.00 -5.80 -23.24
C ARG A 104 15.06 -7.02 -22.34
N LEU A 105 16.26 -7.55 -22.14
CA LEU A 105 16.48 -8.66 -21.21
C LEU A 105 16.17 -8.18 -19.80
N CYS A 106 15.07 -8.68 -19.22
CA CYS A 106 14.80 -8.50 -17.82
C CYS A 106 15.89 -9.19 -17.01
N ALA A 107 16.58 -8.45 -16.14
CA ALA A 107 17.62 -9.03 -15.27
C ALA A 107 16.96 -9.90 -14.19
N PRO A 108 16.86 -11.23 -14.33
CA PRO A 108 16.07 -12.09 -13.45
C PRO A 108 16.59 -12.07 -12.00
N LYS A 109 17.89 -11.82 -11.81
CA LYS A 109 18.49 -11.69 -10.48
C LYS A 109 17.99 -10.46 -9.73
N ARG A 110 17.83 -9.32 -10.44
CA ARG A 110 17.33 -8.07 -9.84
C ARG A 110 15.86 -8.19 -9.43
N SER A 111 15.02 -8.77 -10.30
CA SER A 111 13.62 -8.99 -10.00
C SER A 111 13.44 -9.90 -8.77
N ARG A 112 14.16 -11.02 -8.70
CA ARG A 112 14.14 -11.91 -7.53
C ARG A 112 14.62 -11.23 -6.25
N ALA A 113 15.63 -10.37 -6.32
CA ALA A 113 16.09 -9.62 -5.15
C ALA A 113 15.00 -8.73 -4.60
N VAL A 114 14.24 -8.03 -5.45
CA VAL A 114 13.09 -7.21 -5.04
C VAL A 114 12.00 -8.08 -4.42
N ASP A 115 11.66 -9.22 -5.04
CA ASP A 115 10.64 -10.13 -4.52
C ASP A 115 11.00 -10.66 -3.13
N ILE A 116 12.27 -11.06 -2.93
CA ILE A 116 12.77 -11.51 -1.63
C ILE A 116 12.72 -10.37 -0.61
N THR A 117 13.13 -9.16 -0.99
CA THR A 117 13.07 -7.99 -0.10
C THR A 117 11.64 -7.67 0.30
N CYS A 118 10.68 -7.73 -0.62
CA CYS A 118 9.26 -7.54 -0.31
C CYS A 118 8.74 -8.62 0.64
N ALA A 119 9.06 -9.89 0.39
CA ALA A 119 8.64 -11.00 1.26
C ALA A 119 9.22 -10.88 2.67
N VAL A 120 10.51 -10.54 2.79
CA VAL A 120 11.16 -10.29 4.09
C VAL A 120 10.54 -9.07 4.78
N GLY A 121 10.28 -7.99 4.04
CA GLY A 121 9.64 -6.79 4.57
C GLY A 121 8.24 -7.06 5.14
N ILE A 122 7.40 -7.80 4.42
CA ILE A 122 6.07 -8.21 4.89
C ILE A 122 6.21 -9.10 6.14
N GLY A 123 7.15 -10.05 6.13
CA GLY A 123 7.44 -10.90 7.28
C GLY A 123 7.85 -10.11 8.53
N LEU A 124 8.70 -9.10 8.36
CA LEU A 124 9.11 -8.21 9.47
C LEU A 124 7.95 -7.37 9.99
N VAL A 125 7.10 -6.84 9.10
CA VAL A 125 5.87 -6.12 9.49
C VAL A 125 4.95 -7.04 10.28
N PHE A 126 4.79 -8.30 9.86
CA PHE A 126 3.98 -9.29 10.57
C PHE A 126 4.56 -9.60 11.96
N VAL A 127 5.86 -9.87 12.06
CA VAL A 127 6.53 -10.14 13.34
C VAL A 127 6.44 -8.93 14.27
N SER A 128 6.50 -7.71 13.74
CA SER A 128 6.41 -6.48 14.53
C SER A 128 5.07 -6.31 15.25
N GLN A 129 4.00 -6.97 14.78
CA GLN A 129 2.70 -6.96 15.47
C GLN A 129 2.72 -7.74 16.79
N PHE A 130 3.59 -8.74 16.88
CA PHE A 130 3.70 -9.59 18.07
C PHE A 130 4.86 -9.18 18.98
N SER A 131 5.73 -8.28 18.52
CA SER A 131 6.88 -7.79 19.26
C SER A 131 6.69 -6.34 19.68
N PRO A 132 6.82 -6.00 20.99
CA PRO A 132 6.66 -4.62 21.46
C PRO A 132 7.74 -3.65 20.95
N LEU A 133 8.72 -4.12 20.20
CA LEU A 133 9.86 -3.34 19.71
C LEU A 133 9.45 -2.13 18.85
N PHE A 134 8.47 -2.29 17.96
CA PHE A 134 8.00 -1.19 17.11
C PHE A 134 7.00 -0.27 17.81
N TYR A 135 6.20 -0.79 18.74
CA TYR A 135 5.28 0.02 19.53
C TYR A 135 5.99 0.97 20.50
N TYR A 136 7.15 0.58 21.00
CA TYR A 136 7.98 1.46 21.86
C TYR A 136 8.52 2.66 21.10
N ILE A 137 8.91 2.49 19.83
CA ILE A 137 9.44 3.57 19.00
C ILE A 137 8.35 4.59 18.64
N LEU A 138 7.15 4.13 18.28
CA LEU A 138 6.01 5.01 17.98
C LEU A 138 5.47 5.73 19.19
N SER A 139 5.48 5.11 20.36
CA SER A 139 5.11 5.75 21.64
C SER A 139 6.13 6.84 22.04
N LEU A 140 7.41 6.69 21.71
CA LEU A 140 8.46 7.68 22.00
C LEU A 140 8.40 8.91 21.09
N ILE A 141 7.84 8.79 19.89
CA ILE A 141 7.67 9.90 18.93
C ILE A 141 6.41 10.72 19.26
N HIS A 142 5.49 10.18 20.07
CA HIS A 142 4.23 10.83 20.44
C HIS A 142 4.22 11.47 21.84
N ILE A 143 5.38 11.59 22.52
CA ILE A 143 5.50 12.38 23.75
C ILE A 143 5.81 13.84 23.43
#